data_0e26ef622672ca4f75abefc38b8659d9
#
_entry.id   0e26ef622672ca4f75abefc38b8659d9
#
_cell.length_a   1.000
_cell.length_b   1.000
_cell.length_c   1.000
_cell.angle_alpha   90.00
_cell.angle_beta   90.00
_cell.angle_gamma   90.00
#
_symmetry.space_group_name_H-M   'P 1'
#
loop_
_entity.id
_entity.type
_entity.pdbx_description
1 polymer ?
#
loop_
_entity_poly.entity_id
_entity_poly.type
_entity_poly.pdbx_seq_one_letter_code
_entity_poly.pdbx_strand_id
1 'polypeptide(L)'
;AMKVTARGLADEVTQTIRVVPRGFPFEVSAAGTATGGQVARETLDLTGALPGSFAATVTMYPSPLASMTKGMEGMIREPGGCFEQTSSTNYPNVMVLAYLASSDDADPALVERSQAVLDKGYGLLTGYETKQRGYEWFGQTPGHEALTAYGLMEFADMGKVYDVDAAM
;
A
#
# COMPACT_ATOMS: atom_id res chain seq x y z
N ALA A 1 20.88 2.67 -26.21
CA ALA A 1 21.97 3.42 -25.58
C ALA A 1 22.10 4.80 -26.22
N MET A 2 22.40 5.80 -25.44
CA MET A 2 22.72 7.17 -25.89
C MET A 2 24.11 7.50 -25.38
N LYS A 3 25.00 7.85 -26.28
CA LYS A 3 26.39 8.22 -25.97
C LYS A 3 26.63 9.68 -26.29
N VAL A 4 27.19 10.41 -25.34
CA VAL A 4 27.57 11.81 -25.51
C VAL A 4 29.08 11.93 -25.31
N THR A 5 29.71 12.64 -26.21
CA THR A 5 31.16 12.89 -26.13
C THR A 5 31.43 14.39 -26.22
N ALA A 6 32.26 14.92 -25.34
CA ALA A 6 32.67 16.31 -25.36
C ALA A 6 34.07 16.46 -24.74
N ARG A 7 34.96 17.19 -25.39
CA ARG A 7 36.31 17.53 -24.91
C ARG A 7 37.13 16.33 -24.40
N GLY A 8 37.01 15.17 -25.08
CA GLY A 8 37.74 13.94 -24.70
C GLY A 8 37.07 13.14 -23.56
N LEU A 9 35.98 13.57 -23.04
CA LEU A 9 35.12 12.85 -22.10
C LEU A 9 33.97 12.17 -22.85
N ALA A 10 33.57 11.00 -22.39
CA ALA A 10 32.43 10.28 -22.93
C ALA A 10 31.55 9.79 -21.76
N ASP A 11 30.26 9.90 -21.96
CA ASP A 11 29.26 9.33 -21.05
C ASP A 11 28.26 8.52 -21.88
N GLU A 12 27.82 7.39 -21.36
CA GLU A 12 26.88 6.50 -22.02
C GLU A 12 25.78 6.05 -21.07
N VAL A 13 24.54 6.32 -21.46
CA VAL A 13 23.34 5.87 -20.74
C VAL A 13 22.66 4.79 -21.57
N THR A 14 22.55 3.60 -21.00
CA THR A 14 21.77 2.50 -21.57
C THR A 14 20.47 2.34 -20.77
N GLN A 15 19.34 2.46 -21.46
CA GLN A 15 18.04 2.27 -20.88
C GLN A 15 17.24 1.26 -21.70
N THR A 16 16.63 0.30 -21.01
CA THR A 16 15.72 -0.65 -21.63
C THR A 16 14.31 -0.08 -21.60
N ILE A 17 13.67 0.04 -22.77
CA ILE A 17 12.28 0.42 -22.89
C ILE A 17 11.46 -0.78 -23.33
N ARG A 18 10.30 -0.95 -22.73
CA ARG A 18 9.34 -1.98 -23.16
C ARG A 18 8.54 -1.46 -24.33
N VAL A 19 8.58 -2.16 -25.44
CA VAL A 19 7.71 -1.89 -26.59
C VAL A 19 6.45 -2.73 -26.42
N VAL A 20 5.31 -2.07 -26.42
CA VAL A 20 3.99 -2.70 -26.25
C VAL A 20 3.10 -2.36 -27.42
N PRO A 21 2.10 -3.18 -27.74
CA PRO A 21 1.09 -2.82 -28.74
C PRO A 21 0.42 -1.49 -28.40
N ARG A 22 -0.01 -0.76 -29.44
CA ARG A 22 -0.78 0.47 -29.25
C ARG A 22 -2.19 0.12 -28.79
N GLY A 23 -2.51 0.43 -27.55
CA GLY A 23 -3.81 0.15 -26.93
C GLY A 23 -3.80 0.54 -25.47
N PHE A 24 -4.95 0.44 -24.83
CA PHE A 24 -5.09 0.62 -23.40
C PHE A 24 -5.23 -0.73 -22.72
N PRO A 25 -4.46 -1.02 -21.65
CA PRO A 25 -4.71 -2.21 -20.85
C PRO A 25 -6.07 -2.08 -20.16
N PHE A 26 -6.82 -3.17 -20.13
CA PHE A 26 -8.03 -3.29 -19.31
C PHE A 26 -7.98 -4.60 -18.54
N GLU A 27 -8.58 -4.61 -17.38
CA GLU A 27 -8.66 -5.78 -16.51
C GLU A 27 -10.12 -6.17 -16.35
N VAL A 28 -10.38 -7.46 -16.43
CA VAL A 28 -11.68 -8.05 -16.12
C VAL A 28 -11.46 -9.06 -15.01
N SER A 29 -12.24 -8.98 -13.95
CA SER A 29 -12.17 -9.91 -12.84
C SER A 29 -13.54 -10.55 -12.63
N ALA A 30 -13.52 -11.82 -12.27
CA ALA A 30 -14.69 -12.56 -11.80
C ALA A 30 -14.31 -13.26 -10.50
N ALA A 31 -15.23 -13.32 -9.56
CA ALA A 31 -15.02 -13.98 -8.28
C ALA A 31 -16.25 -14.81 -7.93
N GLY A 32 -16.05 -15.95 -7.30
CA GLY A 32 -17.10 -16.83 -6.89
C GLY A 32 -16.66 -17.79 -5.79
N THR A 33 -17.60 -18.50 -5.21
CA THR A 33 -17.35 -19.56 -4.22
C THR A 33 -17.74 -20.90 -4.84
N ALA A 34 -16.85 -21.88 -4.74
CA ALA A 34 -17.13 -23.26 -5.13
C ALA A 34 -17.08 -24.16 -3.89
N THR A 35 -18.08 -25.01 -3.73
CA THR A 35 -18.07 -26.09 -2.73
C THR A 35 -17.53 -27.38 -3.34
N GLY A 36 -17.01 -28.28 -2.50
CA GLY A 36 -16.39 -29.52 -2.94
C GLY A 36 -17.26 -30.31 -3.94
N GLY A 37 -16.65 -30.74 -5.04
CA GLY A 37 -17.33 -31.47 -6.12
C GLY A 37 -18.04 -30.57 -7.15
N GLN A 38 -18.10 -29.28 -6.97
CA GLN A 38 -18.67 -28.35 -7.94
C GLN A 38 -17.60 -27.82 -8.93
N VAL A 39 -18.06 -27.55 -10.14
CA VAL A 39 -17.23 -26.87 -11.17
C VAL A 39 -17.64 -25.40 -11.21
N ALA A 40 -16.72 -24.53 -10.83
CA ALA A 40 -16.88 -23.11 -11.07
C ALA A 40 -16.56 -22.82 -12.55
N ARG A 41 -17.41 -22.02 -13.19
CA ARG A 41 -17.22 -21.64 -14.58
C ARG A 41 -17.53 -20.16 -14.74
N GLU A 42 -16.54 -19.43 -15.20
CA GLU A 42 -16.65 -18.00 -15.50
C GLU A 42 -16.37 -17.76 -16.97
N THR A 43 -17.08 -16.80 -17.54
CA THR A 43 -16.91 -16.41 -18.94
C THR A 43 -16.44 -14.97 -19.00
N LEU A 44 -15.30 -14.74 -19.61
CA LEU A 44 -14.72 -13.41 -19.80
C LEU A 44 -14.96 -12.96 -21.25
N ASP A 45 -15.48 -11.74 -21.41
CA ASP A 45 -15.59 -11.12 -22.74
C ASP A 45 -14.24 -10.47 -23.10
N LEU A 46 -13.60 -10.98 -24.14
CA LEU A 46 -12.34 -10.49 -24.67
C LEU A 46 -12.51 -9.74 -25.98
N THR A 47 -13.74 -9.29 -26.29
CA THR A 47 -14.01 -8.53 -27.51
C THR A 47 -13.13 -7.28 -27.55
N GLY A 48 -12.38 -7.11 -28.64
CA GLY A 48 -11.45 -6.01 -28.80
C GLY A 48 -10.05 -6.20 -28.20
N ALA A 49 -9.78 -7.33 -27.53
CA ALA A 49 -8.44 -7.64 -27.08
C ALA A 49 -7.51 -7.95 -28.26
N LEU A 50 -6.28 -7.45 -28.20
CA LEU A 50 -5.27 -7.73 -29.22
C LEU A 50 -4.82 -9.19 -29.13
N PRO A 51 -4.68 -9.89 -30.28
CA PRO A 51 -4.20 -11.26 -30.28
C PRO A 51 -2.84 -11.40 -29.56
N GLY A 52 -2.73 -12.33 -28.65
CA GLY A 52 -1.51 -12.60 -27.87
C GLY A 52 -1.23 -11.60 -26.73
N SER A 53 -2.11 -10.62 -26.47
CA SER A 53 -1.97 -9.70 -25.36
C SER A 53 -2.69 -10.17 -24.08
N PHE A 54 -3.45 -11.24 -24.15
CA PHE A 54 -4.21 -11.76 -23.02
C PHE A 54 -3.32 -12.49 -22.02
N ALA A 55 -3.49 -12.16 -20.75
CA ALA A 55 -2.94 -12.94 -19.63
C ALA A 55 -4.06 -13.15 -18.60
N ALA A 56 -4.15 -14.35 -18.06
CA ALA A 56 -5.13 -14.70 -17.05
C ALA A 56 -4.41 -15.23 -15.80
N THR A 57 -4.92 -14.84 -14.64
CA THR A 57 -4.49 -15.39 -13.35
C THR A 57 -5.71 -15.94 -12.65
N VAL A 58 -5.62 -17.18 -12.18
CA VAL A 58 -6.64 -17.80 -11.34
C VAL A 58 -6.04 -17.97 -9.95
N THR A 59 -6.71 -17.42 -8.95
CA THR A 59 -6.30 -17.56 -7.56
C THR A 59 -7.41 -18.31 -6.81
N MET A 60 -7.02 -19.34 -6.07
CA MET A 60 -7.92 -20.13 -5.24
C MET A 60 -7.52 -19.99 -3.78
N TYR A 61 -8.50 -19.75 -2.94
CA TYR A 61 -8.32 -19.66 -1.49
C TYR A 61 -9.07 -20.81 -0.81
N PRO A 62 -8.44 -21.49 0.18
CA PRO A 62 -9.09 -22.60 0.87
C PRO A 62 -10.24 -22.15 1.77
N SER A 63 -10.29 -20.88 2.12
CA SER A 63 -11.34 -20.29 2.96
C SER A 63 -11.51 -18.79 2.68
N PRO A 64 -12.66 -18.19 3.04
CA PRO A 64 -12.83 -16.75 3.02
C PRO A 64 -11.78 -16.01 3.86
N LEU A 65 -11.37 -16.57 4.99
CA LEU A 65 -10.34 -15.99 5.86
C LEU A 65 -8.99 -15.88 5.15
N ALA A 66 -8.58 -16.93 4.41
CA ALA A 66 -7.35 -16.89 3.63
C ALA A 66 -7.40 -15.81 2.53
N SER A 67 -8.56 -15.60 1.91
CA SER A 67 -8.78 -14.51 0.96
C SER A 67 -8.65 -13.14 1.62
N MET A 68 -9.22 -12.97 2.82
CA MET A 68 -9.16 -11.74 3.59
C MET A 68 -7.72 -11.40 4.02
N THR A 69 -6.97 -12.38 4.51
CA THR A 69 -5.55 -12.21 4.88
C THR A 69 -4.74 -11.73 3.67
N LYS A 70 -4.97 -12.31 2.49
CA LYS A 70 -4.30 -11.87 1.27
C LYS A 70 -4.68 -10.45 0.84
N GLY A 71 -5.94 -10.08 1.05
CA GLY A 71 -6.40 -8.70 0.85
C GLY A 71 -5.68 -7.72 1.78
N MET A 72 -5.53 -8.06 3.05
CA MET A 72 -4.81 -7.25 4.03
C MET A 72 -3.33 -7.07 3.71
N GLU A 73 -2.64 -8.11 3.22
CA GLU A 73 -1.26 -7.98 2.72
C GLU A 73 -1.14 -6.90 1.64
N GLY A 74 -2.13 -6.78 0.77
CA GLY A 74 -2.19 -5.76 -0.28
C GLY A 74 -2.47 -4.34 0.23
N MET A 75 -2.98 -4.21 1.45
CA MET A 75 -3.21 -2.91 2.10
C MET A 75 -1.94 -2.33 2.72
N ILE A 76 -0.96 -3.18 3.08
CA ILE A 76 0.29 -2.74 3.69
C ILE A 76 1.12 -2.01 2.64
N ARG A 77 1.27 -0.71 2.84
CA ARG A 77 1.99 0.18 1.93
C ARG A 77 2.98 1.04 2.69
N GLU A 78 4.09 1.35 2.03
CA GLU A 78 5.09 2.29 2.52
C GLU A 78 4.49 3.70 2.63
N PRO A 79 4.45 4.29 3.83
CA PRO A 79 4.00 5.66 4.02
C PRO A 79 5.02 6.66 3.48
N GLY A 80 4.55 7.83 3.06
CA GLY A 80 5.41 8.90 2.57
C GLY A 80 4.62 10.08 2.02
N GLY A 81 5.31 11.13 1.64
CA GLY A 81 4.72 12.37 1.16
C GLY A 81 4.52 13.38 2.29
N CYS A 82 3.47 14.20 2.25
CA CYS A 82 3.09 15.11 3.33
C CYS A 82 2.32 14.39 4.44
N PHE A 83 1.96 15.10 5.51
CA PHE A 83 1.19 14.52 6.64
C PHE A 83 -0.06 13.77 6.17
N GLU A 84 -0.90 14.40 5.34
CA GLU A 84 -2.13 13.81 4.84
C GLU A 84 -1.90 12.52 4.04
N GLN A 85 -0.89 12.51 3.16
CA GLN A 85 -0.55 11.34 2.35
C GLN A 85 0.05 10.23 3.22
N THR A 86 0.91 10.58 4.15
CA THR A 86 1.50 9.66 5.12
C THR A 86 0.41 9.04 5.98
N SER A 87 -0.49 9.83 6.57
CA SER A 87 -1.62 9.35 7.37
C SER A 87 -2.54 8.44 6.57
N SER A 88 -2.95 8.85 5.37
CA SER A 88 -3.84 8.05 4.51
C SER A 88 -3.27 6.70 4.13
N THR A 89 -1.94 6.58 4.11
CA THR A 89 -1.26 5.31 3.84
C THR A 89 -0.99 4.52 5.11
N ASN A 90 -0.68 5.22 6.21
CA ASN A 90 -0.29 4.59 7.47
C ASN A 90 -1.49 4.08 8.27
N TYR A 91 -2.61 4.78 8.26
CA TYR A 91 -3.78 4.36 9.02
C TYR A 91 -4.33 2.97 8.61
N PRO A 92 -4.41 2.58 7.34
CA PRO A 92 -4.66 1.19 6.96
C PRO A 92 -3.65 0.20 7.54
N ASN A 93 -2.36 0.57 7.67
CA ASN A 93 -1.36 -0.30 8.31
C ASN A 93 -1.65 -0.50 9.80
N VAL A 94 -2.12 0.54 10.51
CA VAL A 94 -2.61 0.44 11.91
C VAL A 94 -3.75 -0.56 11.99
N MET A 95 -4.74 -0.48 11.09
CA MET A 95 -5.89 -1.37 11.07
C MET A 95 -5.49 -2.83 10.83
N VAL A 96 -4.56 -3.06 9.90
CA VAL A 96 -4.04 -4.40 9.62
C VAL A 96 -3.33 -4.97 10.84
N LEU A 97 -2.46 -4.19 11.49
CA LEU A 97 -1.75 -4.64 12.69
C LEU A 97 -2.71 -4.92 13.86
N ALA A 98 -3.73 -4.08 14.02
CA ALA A 98 -4.77 -4.30 15.04
C ALA A 98 -5.53 -5.62 14.82
N TYR A 99 -5.86 -5.94 13.58
CA TYR A 99 -6.47 -7.21 13.24
C TYR A 99 -5.53 -8.40 13.50
N LEU A 100 -4.29 -8.31 13.06
CA LEU A 100 -3.28 -9.37 13.26
C LEU A 100 -3.02 -9.62 14.75
N ALA A 101 -2.97 -8.57 15.56
CA ALA A 101 -2.79 -8.67 17.01
C ALA A 101 -3.97 -9.38 17.71
N SER A 102 -5.15 -9.39 17.10
CA SER A 102 -6.34 -10.08 17.62
C SER A 102 -6.52 -11.51 17.08
N SER A 103 -5.64 -11.95 16.17
CA SER A 103 -5.72 -13.24 15.50
C SER A 103 -4.73 -14.25 16.12
N ASP A 104 -5.23 -15.40 16.55
CA ASP A 104 -4.38 -16.47 17.11
C ASP A 104 -3.47 -17.11 16.04
N ASP A 105 -3.85 -17.03 14.76
CA ASP A 105 -3.15 -17.64 13.63
C ASP A 105 -2.48 -16.60 12.72
N ALA A 106 -2.09 -15.43 13.26
CA ALA A 106 -1.43 -14.40 12.48
C ALA A 106 -0.07 -14.88 11.94
N ASP A 107 0.19 -14.64 10.65
CA ASP A 107 1.49 -14.92 10.06
C ASP A 107 2.56 -14.01 10.68
N PRO A 108 3.60 -14.56 11.36
CA PRO A 108 4.63 -13.76 12.00
C PRO A 108 5.38 -12.84 11.02
N ALA A 109 5.59 -13.27 9.77
CA ALA A 109 6.27 -12.45 8.77
C ALA A 109 5.41 -11.25 8.35
N LEU A 110 4.09 -11.42 8.32
CA LEU A 110 3.16 -10.33 8.03
C LEU A 110 3.09 -9.34 9.20
N VAL A 111 3.13 -9.82 10.44
CA VAL A 111 3.19 -8.98 11.64
C VAL A 111 4.47 -8.15 11.64
N GLU A 112 5.62 -8.78 11.45
CA GLU A 112 6.92 -8.09 11.41
C GLU A 112 6.96 -7.00 10.31
N ARG A 113 6.48 -7.34 9.11
CA ARG A 113 6.39 -6.38 8.01
C ARG A 113 5.46 -5.20 8.35
N SER A 114 4.31 -5.48 8.95
CA SER A 114 3.34 -4.46 9.36
C SER A 114 3.94 -3.51 10.41
N GLN A 115 4.66 -4.05 11.39
CA GLN A 115 5.36 -3.27 12.39
C GLN A 115 6.44 -2.38 11.79
N ALA A 116 7.28 -2.91 10.90
CA ALA A 116 8.35 -2.15 10.25
C ALA A 116 7.81 -0.98 9.41
N VAL A 117 6.69 -1.17 8.72
CA VAL A 117 6.03 -0.11 7.94
C VAL A 117 5.39 0.93 8.87
N LEU A 118 4.81 0.48 10.00
CA LEU A 118 4.23 1.37 11.00
C LEU A 118 5.29 2.22 11.71
N ASP A 119 6.46 1.65 12.07
CA ASP A 119 7.61 2.38 12.61
C ASP A 119 8.00 3.55 11.72
N LYS A 120 8.09 3.29 10.41
CA LYS A 120 8.41 4.33 9.43
C LYS A 120 7.33 5.39 9.34
N GLY A 121 6.06 4.97 9.34
CA GLY A 121 4.93 5.88 9.30
C GLY A 121 4.87 6.79 10.51
N TYR A 122 5.03 6.23 11.69
CA TYR A 122 5.08 6.96 12.95
C TYR A 122 6.22 7.99 12.95
N GLY A 123 7.43 7.58 12.56
CA GLY A 123 8.57 8.49 12.46
C GLY A 123 8.37 9.65 11.48
N LEU A 124 7.64 9.44 10.39
CA LEU A 124 7.27 10.51 9.46
C LEU A 124 6.20 11.43 10.04
N LEU A 125 5.13 10.85 10.62
CA LEU A 125 4.00 11.61 11.17
C LEU A 125 4.43 12.54 12.31
N THR A 126 5.26 12.05 13.22
CA THR A 126 5.82 12.87 14.31
C THR A 126 6.65 14.04 13.80
N GLY A 127 7.30 13.89 12.66
CA GLY A 127 8.09 14.96 12.01
C GLY A 127 7.26 16.13 11.47
N TYR A 128 5.95 15.97 11.35
CA TYR A 128 5.03 17.03 10.90
C TYR A 128 4.35 17.78 12.04
N GLU A 129 4.73 17.50 13.30
CA GLU A 129 4.27 18.28 14.43
C GLU A 129 4.83 19.71 14.37
N THR A 130 3.96 20.68 14.54
CA THR A 130 4.33 22.09 14.53
C THR A 130 4.91 22.52 15.87
N LYS A 131 5.68 23.62 15.91
CA LYS A 131 6.22 24.19 17.16
C LYS A 131 5.16 24.64 18.16
N GLN A 132 3.93 24.86 17.71
CA GLN A 132 2.80 25.29 18.54
C GLN A 132 1.88 24.14 18.92
N ARG A 133 2.34 22.91 18.71
CA ARG A 133 1.54 21.69 18.78
C ARG A 133 0.54 21.61 17.62
N GLY A 134 0.04 20.40 17.38
CA GLY A 134 -0.79 20.10 16.22
C GLY A 134 0.02 19.85 14.95
N TYR A 135 -0.67 19.45 13.90
CA TYR A 135 -0.08 18.93 12.66
C TYR A 135 -0.42 19.82 11.47
N GLU A 136 0.54 19.91 10.56
CA GLU A 136 0.40 20.61 9.29
C GLU A 136 1.07 19.74 8.18
N TRP A 137 0.78 19.98 6.90
CA TRP A 137 1.24 19.14 5.78
C TRP A 137 2.74 18.87 5.80
N PHE A 138 3.55 19.84 6.20
CA PHE A 138 5.01 19.78 6.23
C PHE A 138 5.61 20.25 7.58
N GLY A 139 4.80 20.30 8.62
CA GLY A 139 5.23 20.74 9.96
C GLY A 139 5.40 22.23 10.12
N GLN A 140 4.81 23.04 9.21
CA GLN A 140 4.86 24.51 9.31
C GLN A 140 3.82 25.02 10.33
N THR A 141 4.16 26.14 10.99
CA THR A 141 3.26 26.81 11.95
C THR A 141 2.37 27.81 11.21
N PRO A 142 1.06 27.89 11.53
CA PRO A 142 0.32 27.16 12.57
C PRO A 142 -0.11 25.77 12.15
N GLY A 143 -0.48 24.92 13.13
CA GLY A 143 -1.11 23.63 12.86
C GLY A 143 -2.47 23.78 12.18
N HIS A 144 -2.82 22.81 11.33
CA HIS A 144 -4.09 22.79 10.63
C HIS A 144 -5.12 21.96 11.43
N GLU A 145 -6.27 22.54 11.74
CA GLU A 145 -7.28 21.91 12.63
C GLU A 145 -7.71 20.52 12.17
N ALA A 146 -8.05 20.36 10.89
CA ALA A 146 -8.52 19.09 10.36
C ALA A 146 -7.41 18.02 10.34
N LEU A 147 -6.16 18.39 9.99
CA LEU A 147 -5.04 17.46 10.02
C LEU A 147 -4.69 17.06 11.45
N THR A 148 -4.74 18.00 12.38
CA THR A 148 -4.51 17.73 13.80
C THR A 148 -5.58 16.79 14.35
N ALA A 149 -6.86 17.02 14.06
CA ALA A 149 -7.95 16.16 14.49
C ALA A 149 -7.82 14.74 13.92
N TYR A 150 -7.46 14.64 12.64
CA TYR A 150 -7.25 13.35 11.98
C TYR A 150 -6.04 12.62 12.57
N GLY A 151 -4.93 13.33 12.80
CA GLY A 151 -3.74 12.76 13.42
C GLY A 151 -3.98 12.25 14.83
N LEU A 152 -4.71 13.01 15.66
CA LEU A 152 -5.06 12.58 17.01
C LEU A 152 -5.90 11.29 17.01
N MET A 153 -6.84 11.16 16.06
CA MET A 153 -7.60 9.94 15.89
C MET A 153 -6.72 8.76 15.49
N GLU A 154 -5.82 8.96 14.51
CA GLU A 154 -4.87 7.94 14.07
C GLU A 154 -3.92 7.50 15.19
N PHE A 155 -3.33 8.45 15.93
CA PHE A 155 -2.43 8.13 17.06
C PHE A 155 -3.16 7.43 18.20
N ALA A 156 -4.41 7.79 18.49
CA ALA A 156 -5.22 7.10 19.49
C ALA A 156 -5.49 5.63 19.11
N ASP A 157 -5.74 5.35 17.84
CA ASP A 157 -5.91 3.97 17.36
C ASP A 157 -4.57 3.24 17.26
N MET A 158 -3.53 3.92 16.83
CA MET A 158 -2.17 3.38 16.78
C MET A 158 -1.66 2.97 18.16
N GLY A 159 -1.92 3.76 19.20
CA GLY A 159 -1.54 3.47 20.59
C GLY A 159 -2.13 2.18 21.17
N LYS A 160 -3.10 1.55 20.50
CA LYS A 160 -3.65 0.24 20.88
C LYS A 160 -2.74 -0.93 20.45
N VAL A 161 -1.86 -0.73 19.48
CA VAL A 161 -1.05 -1.77 18.84
C VAL A 161 0.42 -1.40 18.68
N TYR A 162 0.77 -0.18 19.03
CA TYR A 162 2.09 0.39 18.86
C TYR A 162 2.41 1.34 20.04
N ASP A 163 3.69 1.50 20.38
CA ASP A 163 4.12 2.40 21.44
C ASP A 163 4.18 3.84 20.92
N VAL A 164 3.10 4.58 21.16
CA VAL A 164 2.97 6.00 20.79
C VAL A 164 3.35 6.86 22.00
N ASP A 165 4.19 7.88 21.79
CA ASP A 165 4.54 8.83 22.84
C ASP A 165 3.31 9.59 23.34
N ALA A 166 2.98 9.40 24.61
CA ALA A 166 1.81 10.04 25.24
C ALA A 166 1.95 11.58 25.41
N ALA A 167 3.13 12.14 25.13
CA ALA A 167 3.37 13.58 25.17
C ALA A 167 3.03 14.30 23.85
N MET A 168 2.65 13.56 22.82
CA MET A 168 2.25 14.09 21.50
C MET A 168 0.86 14.71 21.52
#